data_f87bc9a989f8e2b7bd56eecc069a8fb6
#
_entry.id   f87bc9a989f8e2b7bd56eecc069a8fb6
#
_cell.length_a   1.000
_cell.length_b   1.000
_cell.length_c   1.000
_cell.angle_alpha   90.00
_cell.angle_beta   90.00
_cell.angle_gamma   90.00
#
_symmetry.space_group_name_H-M   'P 1'
#
loop_
_entity.id
_entity.type
_entity.pdbx_description
1 polymer ?
#
loop_
_entity_poly.entity_id
_entity_poly.type
_entity_poly.pdbx_seq_one_letter_code
_entity_poly.pdbx_strand_id
1 'polypeptide(L)'
;MNTPALSSDDLFNSDYIPLPFCIPASEPQPLLRLQANVMTDGIVLCLSFHHFAVDGLGISSIMQALSECCRKPDPPPERLLTYPEGEVRSRTKIFQSTNESHLAMYDGYGSYTWKAAPSSDLGAPVSRRFCLDAEKIRQLREACNTTMYAGNYQARRIDLSSPKYDASWQGFSNNEVVTALIWLCGIRARSHATSLESNRPSLADRHSSLLFPVDVRGILDIPRAYIGNAVVTLTSTYNFKDTELHDVDPLICHPVTSDLHGFSPRDITLLTNLALSVQKSLQSVSLNYVQNVISHIMASKDWHLPVKPGDLSVSSLRCIRVYDMDFGPYLGTPCDFDVPDNRTDGLGWIIPPRSDSSARLLGYQSRGFWEVRLSLSPVGMKSFRTDRIWRQVTLDNAITE
;
A
#
# COMPACT_ATOMS: atom_id res chain seq x y z
N MET A 1 29.84 -2.35 -15.78
CA MET A 1 29.56 -3.77 -15.54
C MET A 1 28.10 -3.83 -15.10
N ASN A 2 27.24 -4.45 -15.89
CA ASN A 2 25.83 -4.61 -15.51
C ASN A 2 25.77 -5.69 -14.42
N THR A 3 25.59 -5.29 -13.19
CA THR A 3 25.25 -6.21 -12.10
C THR A 3 23.88 -6.78 -12.46
N PRO A 4 23.71 -8.09 -12.58
CA PRO A 4 22.39 -8.66 -12.74
C PRO A 4 21.60 -8.28 -11.49
N ALA A 5 20.51 -7.53 -11.66
CA ALA A 5 19.55 -7.34 -10.60
C ALA A 5 19.12 -8.74 -10.13
N LEU A 6 19.19 -9.00 -8.82
CA LEU A 6 18.63 -10.22 -8.25
C LEU A 6 17.21 -10.39 -8.80
N SER A 7 16.94 -11.52 -9.43
CA SER A 7 15.60 -11.79 -9.92
C SER A 7 14.64 -11.78 -8.71
N SER A 8 13.38 -11.43 -8.93
CA SER A 8 12.39 -11.45 -7.86
C SER A 8 12.27 -12.84 -7.18
N ASP A 9 12.62 -13.90 -7.90
CA ASP A 9 12.60 -15.28 -7.41
C ASP A 9 13.80 -15.58 -6.52
N ASP A 10 14.96 -14.95 -6.74
CA ASP A 10 16.15 -15.10 -5.88
C ASP A 10 15.95 -14.50 -4.50
N LEU A 11 15.13 -13.44 -4.36
CA LEU A 11 14.78 -12.84 -3.08
C LEU A 11 13.92 -13.76 -2.19
N PHE A 12 13.29 -14.78 -2.76
CA PHE A 12 12.50 -15.78 -2.04
C PHE A 12 13.30 -17.02 -1.65
N ASN A 13 14.59 -17.06 -1.96
CA ASN A 13 15.44 -18.13 -1.46
C ASN A 13 15.48 -18.09 0.07
N SER A 14 15.03 -19.18 0.71
CA SER A 14 15.00 -19.32 2.17
C SER A 14 16.36 -19.07 2.82
N ASP A 15 17.47 -19.24 2.09
CA ASP A 15 18.82 -19.02 2.58
C ASP A 15 19.12 -17.55 2.89
N TYR A 16 18.42 -16.62 2.25
CA TYR A 16 18.58 -15.17 2.45
C TYR A 16 17.61 -14.57 3.49
N ILE A 17 16.64 -15.33 3.95
CA ILE A 17 15.59 -14.87 4.85
C ILE A 17 15.81 -15.50 6.23
N PRO A 18 15.94 -14.68 7.31
CA PRO A 18 16.28 -15.18 8.64
C PRO A 18 15.18 -16.01 9.33
N LEU A 19 13.95 -15.95 8.81
CA LEU A 19 12.79 -16.67 9.33
C LEU A 19 11.84 -17.05 8.20
N PRO A 20 11.17 -18.20 8.27
CA PRO A 20 10.08 -18.52 7.34
C PRO A 20 8.92 -17.53 7.52
N PHE A 21 8.16 -17.30 6.46
CA PHE A 21 6.99 -16.41 6.50
C PHE A 21 5.90 -16.86 7.47
N CYS A 22 5.78 -18.16 7.68
CA CYS A 22 4.81 -18.75 8.60
C CYS A 22 5.57 -19.62 9.60
N ILE A 23 5.50 -19.25 10.88
CA ILE A 23 6.02 -20.04 12.00
C ILE A 23 4.79 -20.64 12.69
N PRO A 24 4.76 -21.97 12.93
CA PRO A 24 3.68 -22.61 13.67
C PRO A 24 3.48 -21.94 15.05
N ALA A 25 2.23 -21.78 15.46
CA ALA A 25 1.92 -21.15 16.76
C ALA A 25 2.50 -21.90 17.97
N SER A 26 2.85 -23.18 17.79
CA SER A 26 3.52 -24.01 18.80
C SER A 26 5.02 -23.72 18.97
N GLU A 27 5.61 -22.95 18.04
CA GLU A 27 7.03 -22.60 18.07
C GLU A 27 7.25 -21.19 18.60
N PRO A 28 8.41 -20.93 19.27
CA PRO A 28 8.77 -19.58 19.68
C PRO A 28 8.85 -18.64 18.47
N GLN A 29 8.13 -17.53 18.54
CA GLN A 29 8.12 -16.52 17.49
C GLN A 29 8.98 -15.32 17.89
N PRO A 30 10.18 -15.14 17.32
CA PRO A 30 11.01 -13.98 17.61
C PRO A 30 10.36 -12.70 17.09
N LEU A 31 10.42 -11.63 17.86
CA LEU A 31 9.85 -10.33 17.47
C LEU A 31 10.61 -9.70 16.31
N LEU A 32 11.92 -9.90 16.25
CA LEU A 32 12.80 -9.36 15.20
C LEU A 32 13.97 -10.30 14.96
N ARG A 33 14.30 -10.48 13.69
CA ARG A 33 15.54 -11.14 13.25
C ARG A 33 16.19 -10.32 12.15
N LEU A 34 17.51 -10.25 12.21
CA LEU A 34 18.35 -9.60 11.23
C LEU A 34 19.33 -10.63 10.67
N GLN A 35 19.47 -10.65 9.34
CA GLN A 35 20.48 -11.44 8.63
C GLN A 35 21.21 -10.55 7.62
N ALA A 36 22.52 -10.57 7.66
CA ALA A 36 23.37 -9.95 6.66
C ALA A 36 23.91 -11.05 5.73
N ASN A 37 23.49 -10.99 4.47
CA ASN A 37 23.96 -11.92 3.43
C ASN A 37 25.07 -11.22 2.65
N VAL A 38 26.30 -11.70 2.80
CA VAL A 38 27.48 -11.15 2.14
C VAL A 38 27.59 -11.78 0.75
N MET A 39 27.47 -10.94 -0.27
CA MET A 39 27.58 -11.31 -1.68
C MET A 39 28.93 -10.86 -2.25
N THR A 40 29.26 -11.27 -3.45
CA THR A 40 30.51 -10.85 -4.12
C THR A 40 30.61 -9.37 -4.40
N ASP A 41 29.47 -8.71 -4.56
CA ASP A 41 29.34 -7.31 -5.01
C ASP A 41 28.59 -6.41 -4.03
N GLY A 42 28.24 -6.93 -2.85
CA GLY A 42 27.50 -6.15 -1.85
C GLY A 42 27.01 -6.96 -0.67
N ILE A 43 26.11 -6.35 0.09
CA ILE A 43 25.46 -6.97 1.25
C ILE A 43 23.94 -6.82 1.11
N VAL A 44 23.23 -7.92 1.26
CA VAL A 44 21.78 -7.92 1.39
C VAL A 44 21.43 -8.04 2.87
N LEU A 45 20.86 -6.97 3.42
CA LEU A 45 20.40 -6.95 4.80
C LEU A 45 18.91 -7.31 4.83
N CYS A 46 18.60 -8.43 5.45
CA CYS A 46 17.22 -8.90 5.58
C CYS A 46 16.74 -8.76 7.03
N LEU A 47 15.58 -8.09 7.20
CA LEU A 47 14.89 -7.97 8.48
C LEU A 47 13.58 -8.74 8.42
N SER A 48 13.40 -9.69 9.34
CA SER A 48 12.12 -10.34 9.58
C SER A 48 11.59 -9.90 10.93
N PHE A 49 10.31 -9.53 11.00
CA PHE A 49 9.69 -9.06 12.23
C PHE A 49 8.25 -9.55 12.37
N HIS A 50 7.82 -9.66 13.63
CA HIS A 50 6.46 -10.05 13.94
C HIS A 50 5.54 -8.83 13.78
N HIS A 51 4.65 -8.88 12.79
CA HIS A 51 3.85 -7.71 12.38
C HIS A 51 2.86 -7.23 13.46
N PHE A 52 2.48 -8.07 14.43
CA PHE A 52 1.69 -7.61 15.57
C PHE A 52 2.47 -6.71 16.53
N ALA A 53 3.79 -6.84 16.58
CA ALA A 53 4.62 -6.05 17.48
C ALA A 53 5.10 -4.73 16.85
N VAL A 54 5.37 -4.75 15.55
CA VAL A 54 6.00 -3.63 14.83
C VAL A 54 5.32 -3.42 13.48
N ASP A 55 5.03 -2.19 13.11
CA ASP A 55 4.56 -1.83 11.77
C ASP A 55 5.68 -1.27 10.88
N GLY A 56 5.32 -0.84 9.64
CA GLY A 56 6.28 -0.32 8.68
C GLY A 56 7.05 0.94 9.17
N LEU A 57 6.42 1.82 9.96
CA LEU A 57 7.12 2.98 10.54
C LEU A 57 8.02 2.56 11.69
N GLY A 58 7.58 1.63 12.53
CA GLY A 58 8.39 1.08 13.60
C GLY A 58 9.65 0.40 13.07
N ILE A 59 9.53 -0.43 12.01
CA ILE A 59 10.70 -1.05 11.38
C ILE A 59 11.61 -0.01 10.73
N SER A 60 11.05 1.06 10.15
CA SER A 60 11.83 2.17 9.60
C SER A 60 12.67 2.86 10.69
N SER A 61 12.10 3.07 11.88
CA SER A 61 12.83 3.64 13.03
C SER A 61 13.95 2.72 13.51
N ILE A 62 13.72 1.41 13.53
CA ILE A 62 14.74 0.40 13.87
C ILE A 62 15.86 0.39 12.84
N MET A 63 15.53 0.44 11.53
CA MET A 63 16.52 0.50 10.45
C MET A 63 17.34 1.78 10.51
N GLN A 64 16.72 2.92 10.79
CA GLN A 64 17.40 4.19 10.98
C GLN A 64 18.40 4.11 12.15
N ALA A 65 17.97 3.58 13.30
CA ALA A 65 18.85 3.38 14.44
C ALA A 65 20.03 2.46 14.11
N LEU A 66 19.77 1.37 13.39
CA LEU A 66 20.81 0.44 12.93
C LEU A 66 21.82 1.15 12.02
N SER A 67 21.35 1.96 11.07
CA SER A 67 22.24 2.68 10.16
C SER A 67 23.15 3.67 10.90
N GLU A 68 22.62 4.37 11.89
CA GLU A 68 23.40 5.29 12.70
C GLU A 68 24.43 4.56 13.61
N CYS A 69 24.06 3.42 14.18
CA CYS A 69 25.02 2.57 14.91
C CYS A 69 26.16 2.08 13.99
N CYS A 70 25.85 1.68 12.77
CA CYS A 70 26.87 1.28 11.79
C CYS A 70 27.79 2.44 11.38
N ARG A 71 27.23 3.63 11.26
CA ARG A 71 27.99 4.84 10.89
C ARG A 71 28.91 5.34 11.98
N LYS A 72 28.50 5.25 13.26
CA LYS A 72 29.22 5.71 14.44
C LYS A 72 29.14 4.67 15.53
N PRO A 73 30.02 3.66 15.49
CA PRO A 73 29.98 2.58 16.48
C PRO A 73 30.34 3.04 17.91
N ASP A 74 31.08 4.16 18.07
CA ASP A 74 31.50 4.70 19.36
C ASP A 74 31.40 6.23 19.43
N PRO A 75 30.74 6.79 20.45
CA PRO A 75 29.78 6.19 21.37
C PRO A 75 28.44 5.91 20.68
N PRO A 76 27.64 4.98 21.20
CA PRO A 76 26.31 4.75 20.62
C PRO A 76 25.50 6.04 20.68
N PRO A 77 24.78 6.33 19.60
CA PRO A 77 24.02 7.58 19.51
C PRO A 77 22.90 7.63 20.56
N GLU A 78 22.95 8.63 21.41
CA GLU A 78 22.01 8.83 22.52
C GLU A 78 20.55 9.15 22.08
N ARG A 79 20.26 9.29 20.77
CA ARG A 79 19.02 9.91 20.28
C ARG A 79 18.19 9.09 19.28
N LEU A 80 18.46 7.82 19.06
CA LEU A 80 17.94 7.10 17.89
C LEU A 80 16.57 6.48 18.04
N LEU A 81 16.23 6.07 19.25
CA LEU A 81 14.93 5.48 19.54
C LEU A 81 14.26 6.29 20.65
N THR A 82 12.97 6.23 20.69
CA THR A 82 12.26 6.68 21.88
C THR A 82 12.83 5.96 23.08
N TYR A 83 13.16 6.71 24.16
CA TYR A 83 13.56 6.07 25.41
C TYR A 83 12.50 5.04 25.84
N PRO A 84 12.87 3.98 26.54
CA PRO A 84 11.92 2.97 27.03
C PRO A 84 10.69 3.60 27.70
N GLU A 85 10.87 4.70 28.42
CA GLU A 85 9.75 5.44 29.04
C GLU A 85 8.81 6.07 28.02
N GLY A 86 9.33 6.52 26.87
CA GLY A 86 8.52 7.05 25.76
C GLY A 86 7.67 5.95 25.10
N GLU A 87 8.24 4.76 24.93
CA GLU A 87 7.52 3.59 24.42
C GLU A 87 6.42 3.15 25.40
N VAL A 88 6.74 3.05 26.69
CA VAL A 88 5.75 2.71 27.74
C VAL A 88 4.64 3.75 27.79
N ARG A 89 4.99 5.04 27.74
CA ARG A 89 4.01 6.14 27.73
C ARG A 89 3.07 6.07 26.51
N SER A 90 3.62 5.79 25.33
CA SER A 90 2.84 5.65 24.10
C SER A 90 1.87 4.47 24.18
N ARG A 91 2.33 3.32 24.67
CA ARG A 91 1.48 2.14 24.91
C ARG A 91 0.39 2.44 25.94
N THR A 92 0.74 3.08 27.05
CA THR A 92 -0.21 3.48 28.09
C THR A 92 -1.29 4.40 27.50
N LYS A 93 -0.89 5.37 26.66
CA LYS A 93 -1.82 6.29 25.99
C LYS A 93 -2.78 5.55 25.04
N ILE A 94 -2.28 4.59 24.28
CA ILE A 94 -3.12 3.73 23.42
C ILE A 94 -4.16 2.99 24.28
N PHE A 95 -3.74 2.33 25.37
CA PHE A 95 -4.65 1.58 26.23
C PHE A 95 -5.65 2.47 26.98
N GLN A 96 -5.24 3.67 27.40
CA GLN A 96 -6.13 4.64 28.06
C GLN A 96 -7.14 5.29 27.11
N SER A 97 -6.90 5.18 25.79
CA SER A 97 -7.82 5.69 24.78
C SER A 97 -9.09 4.85 24.62
N THR A 98 -9.25 3.77 25.39
CA THR A 98 -10.44 2.92 25.35
C THR A 98 -11.61 3.58 26.08
N ASN A 99 -12.81 3.46 25.52
CA ASN A 99 -14.02 3.93 26.12
C ASN A 99 -15.02 2.76 26.26
N GLU A 100 -15.38 2.39 27.50
CA GLU A 100 -16.25 1.25 27.78
C GLU A 100 -17.62 1.33 27.07
N SER A 101 -18.10 2.54 26.78
CA SER A 101 -19.37 2.76 26.08
C SER A 101 -19.34 2.37 24.59
N HIS A 102 -18.17 2.12 23.99
CA HIS A 102 -18.03 1.84 22.57
C HIS A 102 -17.97 0.34 22.21
N LEU A 103 -17.97 -0.55 23.20
CA LEU A 103 -17.97 -2.01 22.98
C LEU A 103 -19.18 -2.51 22.18
N ALA A 104 -20.30 -1.80 22.22
CA ALA A 104 -21.55 -2.19 21.56
C ALA A 104 -21.68 -1.77 20.09
N MET A 105 -20.83 -0.89 19.58
CA MET A 105 -21.01 -0.27 18.25
C MET A 105 -20.17 -0.90 17.12
N TYR A 106 -19.38 -1.94 17.39
CA TYR A 106 -18.50 -2.54 16.39
C TYR A 106 -19.12 -3.79 15.73
N ASP A 107 -20.41 -3.70 15.39
CA ASP A 107 -21.23 -4.80 14.82
C ASP A 107 -20.93 -5.07 13.33
N GLY A 108 -19.94 -4.40 12.73
CA GLY A 108 -19.68 -4.43 11.30
C GLY A 108 -18.58 -5.38 10.83
N TYR A 109 -17.84 -6.00 11.74
CA TYR A 109 -16.68 -6.82 11.37
C TYR A 109 -16.86 -8.25 11.88
N GLY A 110 -17.28 -9.14 10.98
CA GLY A 110 -17.26 -10.58 11.26
C GLY A 110 -15.84 -11.05 11.57
N SER A 111 -15.68 -12.06 12.41
CA SER A 111 -14.39 -12.67 12.74
C SER A 111 -13.71 -13.20 11.48
N TYR A 112 -12.69 -12.50 11.00
CA TYR A 112 -11.88 -12.93 9.88
C TYR A 112 -10.50 -13.33 10.36
N THR A 113 -10.25 -14.61 10.39
CA THR A 113 -8.89 -15.11 10.29
C THR A 113 -8.43 -14.90 8.85
N TRP A 114 -7.23 -14.35 8.66
CA TRP A 114 -6.51 -14.39 7.38
C TRP A 114 -6.34 -15.88 6.98
N LYS A 115 -7.34 -16.44 6.38
CA LYS A 115 -7.15 -17.66 5.63
C LYS A 115 -6.62 -17.18 4.30
N ALA A 116 -5.38 -17.57 3.98
CA ALA A 116 -4.94 -17.59 2.60
C ALA A 116 -6.14 -18.10 1.78
N ALA A 117 -6.54 -17.33 0.76
CA ALA A 117 -7.59 -17.79 -0.13
C ALA A 117 -7.25 -19.24 -0.48
N PRO A 118 -8.21 -20.18 -0.43
CA PRO A 118 -7.94 -21.56 -0.78
C PRO A 118 -7.20 -21.51 -2.10
N SER A 119 -6.11 -22.27 -2.20
CA SER A 119 -5.33 -22.36 -3.43
C SER A 119 -6.32 -22.58 -4.56
N SER A 120 -6.62 -21.49 -5.29
CA SER A 120 -7.46 -21.61 -6.47
C SER A 120 -6.72 -22.52 -7.44
N ASP A 121 -7.41 -23.25 -8.28
CA ASP A 121 -6.83 -24.05 -9.38
C ASP A 121 -5.97 -23.18 -10.34
N LEU A 122 -5.89 -21.87 -10.06
CA LEU A 122 -5.12 -20.84 -10.79
C LEU A 122 -3.60 -20.87 -10.58
N GLY A 123 -3.08 -21.78 -9.77
CA GLY A 123 -1.64 -21.90 -9.46
C GLY A 123 -1.15 -20.94 -8.38
N ALA A 124 0.11 -21.12 -7.94
CA ALA A 124 0.74 -20.26 -6.95
C ALA A 124 0.84 -18.82 -7.46
N PRO A 125 0.53 -17.80 -6.64
CA PRO A 125 0.65 -16.40 -7.04
C PRO A 125 2.08 -16.04 -7.50
N VAL A 126 2.16 -15.18 -8.49
CA VAL A 126 3.40 -14.63 -9.03
C VAL A 126 3.52 -13.19 -8.58
N SER A 127 4.64 -12.83 -8.00
CA SER A 127 4.95 -11.47 -7.58
C SER A 127 5.80 -10.76 -8.65
N ARG A 128 5.46 -9.52 -8.98
CA ARG A 128 6.20 -8.71 -9.96
C ARG A 128 6.35 -7.28 -9.46
N ARG A 129 7.51 -6.68 -9.77
CA ARG A 129 7.80 -5.28 -9.50
C ARG A 129 7.63 -4.49 -10.80
N PHE A 130 7.01 -3.33 -10.71
CA PHE A 130 6.71 -2.43 -11.82
C PHE A 130 7.24 -1.05 -11.51
N CYS A 131 7.77 -0.36 -12.52
CA CYS A 131 8.13 1.05 -12.44
C CYS A 131 7.10 1.87 -13.23
N LEU A 132 6.50 2.86 -12.57
CA LEU A 132 5.52 3.76 -13.16
C LEU A 132 6.14 5.14 -13.37
N ASP A 133 5.86 5.75 -14.50
CA ASP A 133 6.30 7.11 -14.83
C ASP A 133 5.63 8.13 -13.89
N ALA A 134 6.42 8.85 -13.09
CA ALA A 134 5.92 9.82 -12.14
C ALA A 134 5.19 10.99 -12.81
N GLU A 135 5.59 11.38 -14.02
CA GLU A 135 4.93 12.44 -14.77
C GLU A 135 3.55 11.98 -15.25
N LYS A 136 3.42 10.75 -15.75
CA LYS A 136 2.12 10.19 -16.13
C LYS A 136 1.19 10.04 -14.92
N ILE A 137 1.73 9.66 -13.75
CA ILE A 137 0.95 9.64 -12.50
C ILE A 137 0.47 11.05 -12.11
N ARG A 138 1.33 12.06 -12.26
CA ARG A 138 0.95 13.46 -12.03
C ARG A 138 -0.18 13.90 -12.98
N GLN A 139 -0.07 13.58 -14.26
CA GLN A 139 -1.09 13.89 -15.28
C GLN A 139 -2.43 13.19 -14.98
N LEU A 140 -2.38 11.90 -14.57
CA LEU A 140 -3.57 11.16 -14.13
C LEU A 140 -4.24 11.82 -12.92
N ARG A 141 -3.45 12.24 -11.93
CA ARG A 141 -3.98 12.96 -10.77
C ARG A 141 -4.68 14.25 -11.18
N GLU A 142 -4.09 15.02 -12.08
CA GLU A 142 -4.68 16.26 -12.60
C GLU A 142 -5.97 15.99 -13.36
N ALA A 143 -6.01 14.94 -14.19
CA ALA A 143 -7.22 14.52 -14.88
C ALA A 143 -8.33 14.11 -13.90
N CYS A 144 -8.01 13.32 -12.88
CA CYS A 144 -8.97 12.95 -11.84
C CYS A 144 -9.48 14.17 -11.07
N ASN A 145 -8.61 15.12 -10.73
CA ASN A 145 -8.99 16.36 -10.05
C ASN A 145 -9.93 17.20 -10.93
N THR A 146 -9.61 17.35 -12.21
CA THR A 146 -10.45 18.10 -13.17
C THR A 146 -11.82 17.44 -13.33
N THR A 147 -11.87 16.12 -13.46
CA THR A 147 -13.12 15.34 -13.54
C THR A 147 -13.98 15.56 -12.30
N MET A 148 -13.37 15.54 -11.13
CA MET A 148 -14.05 15.77 -9.85
C MET A 148 -14.60 17.20 -9.75
N TYR A 149 -13.83 18.22 -10.15
CA TYR A 149 -14.28 19.61 -10.16
C TYR A 149 -15.44 19.83 -11.14
N ALA A 150 -15.37 19.24 -12.34
CA ALA A 150 -16.43 19.36 -13.34
C ALA A 150 -17.72 18.71 -12.85
N GLY A 151 -17.66 17.51 -12.26
CA GLY A 151 -18.82 16.85 -11.66
C GLY A 151 -19.45 17.66 -10.52
N ASN A 152 -18.60 18.26 -9.67
CA ASN A 152 -19.07 19.14 -8.60
C ASN A 152 -19.77 20.40 -9.10
N TYR A 153 -19.24 21.00 -10.18
CA TYR A 153 -19.83 22.18 -10.78
C TYR A 153 -21.22 21.88 -11.37
N GLN A 154 -21.39 20.74 -12.04
CA GLN A 154 -22.69 20.33 -12.57
C GLN A 154 -23.71 20.04 -11.47
N ALA A 155 -23.30 19.31 -10.42
CA ALA A 155 -24.18 19.02 -9.28
C ALA A 155 -24.71 20.30 -8.63
N ARG A 156 -23.88 21.36 -8.51
CA ARG A 156 -24.29 22.68 -8.00
C ARG A 156 -25.27 23.42 -8.90
N ARG A 157 -25.21 23.21 -10.23
CA ARG A 157 -26.19 23.83 -11.16
C ARG A 157 -27.56 23.17 -11.10
N ILE A 158 -27.64 21.91 -10.73
CA ILE A 158 -28.87 21.12 -10.68
C ILE A 158 -29.54 21.24 -9.28
N ASP A 159 -28.75 21.30 -8.21
CA ASP A 159 -29.27 21.37 -6.84
C ASP A 159 -28.38 22.24 -5.94
N LEU A 160 -28.80 23.51 -5.79
CA LEU A 160 -28.11 24.49 -4.94
C LEU A 160 -28.21 24.17 -3.42
N SER A 161 -29.10 23.26 -3.02
CA SER A 161 -29.34 22.90 -1.61
C SER A 161 -28.59 21.63 -1.16
N SER A 162 -27.96 20.92 -2.09
CA SER A 162 -27.27 19.66 -1.76
C SER A 162 -25.90 19.90 -1.13
N PRO A 163 -25.67 19.49 0.13
CA PRO A 163 -24.37 19.61 0.80
C PRO A 163 -23.34 18.58 0.33
N LYS A 164 -23.52 18.04 -0.89
CA LYS A 164 -22.78 16.84 -1.35
C LYS A 164 -21.28 17.04 -1.58
N TYR A 165 -20.78 18.28 -1.60
CA TYR A 165 -19.36 18.51 -1.89
C TYR A 165 -18.79 19.60 -1.00
N ASP A 166 -17.80 19.18 -0.22
CA ASP A 166 -17.07 20.02 0.70
C ASP A 166 -16.23 21.05 -0.07
N ALA A 167 -16.40 22.34 0.26
CA ALA A 167 -15.57 23.43 -0.27
C ALA A 167 -14.10 23.33 0.17
N SER A 168 -13.79 22.48 1.16
CA SER A 168 -12.45 22.23 1.67
C SER A 168 -11.70 21.11 0.92
N TRP A 169 -12.29 20.48 -0.11
CA TRP A 169 -11.63 19.42 -0.85
C TRP A 169 -10.36 19.92 -1.55
N GLN A 170 -9.20 19.34 -1.18
CA GLN A 170 -7.87 19.78 -1.60
C GLN A 170 -7.32 19.04 -2.83
N GLY A 171 -8.12 18.16 -3.45
CA GLY A 171 -7.68 17.31 -4.54
C GLY A 171 -7.14 15.96 -4.08
N PHE A 172 -6.87 15.09 -5.04
CA PHE A 172 -6.25 13.79 -4.79
C PHE A 172 -4.73 13.92 -4.67
N SER A 173 -4.15 13.11 -3.80
CA SER A 173 -2.72 12.87 -3.76
C SER A 173 -2.29 11.87 -4.85
N ASN A 174 -1.03 11.86 -5.23
CA ASN A 174 -0.49 10.83 -6.13
C ASN A 174 -0.64 9.42 -5.52
N ASN A 175 -0.52 9.28 -4.21
CA ASN A 175 -0.66 7.98 -3.54
C ASN A 175 -2.09 7.42 -3.66
N GLU A 176 -3.11 8.26 -3.51
CA GLU A 176 -4.52 7.86 -3.69
C GLU A 176 -4.77 7.41 -5.14
N VAL A 177 -4.23 8.15 -6.11
CA VAL A 177 -4.38 7.81 -7.54
C VAL A 177 -3.65 6.52 -7.90
N VAL A 178 -2.41 6.32 -7.41
CA VAL A 178 -1.68 5.06 -7.63
C VAL A 178 -2.40 3.88 -6.97
N THR A 179 -2.91 4.07 -5.75
CA THR A 179 -3.70 3.04 -5.05
C THR A 179 -4.97 2.69 -5.84
N ALA A 180 -5.71 3.69 -6.33
CA ALA A 180 -6.89 3.49 -7.16
C ALA A 180 -6.55 2.81 -8.51
N LEU A 181 -5.42 3.15 -9.11
CA LEU A 181 -4.93 2.54 -10.35
C LEU A 181 -4.63 1.05 -10.16
N ILE A 182 -3.92 0.69 -9.08
CA ILE A 182 -3.66 -0.71 -8.73
C ILE A 182 -4.99 -1.44 -8.51
N TRP A 183 -5.93 -0.81 -7.81
CA TRP A 183 -7.25 -1.36 -7.55
C TRP A 183 -8.01 -1.63 -8.86
N LEU A 184 -8.12 -0.64 -9.75
CA LEU A 184 -8.83 -0.76 -11.03
C LEU A 184 -8.25 -1.87 -11.92
N CYS A 185 -6.93 -1.84 -12.16
CA CYS A 185 -6.27 -2.80 -13.03
C CYS A 185 -6.24 -4.20 -12.39
N GLY A 186 -6.05 -4.29 -11.07
CA GLY A 186 -6.05 -5.55 -10.34
C GLY A 186 -7.41 -6.27 -10.38
N ILE A 187 -8.51 -5.53 -10.20
CA ILE A 187 -9.86 -6.12 -10.31
C ILE A 187 -10.15 -6.60 -11.73
N ARG A 188 -9.80 -5.80 -12.74
CA ARG A 188 -9.95 -6.22 -14.14
C ARG A 188 -9.20 -7.51 -14.41
N ALA A 189 -7.96 -7.61 -13.93
CA ALA A 189 -7.13 -8.79 -14.08
C ALA A 189 -7.73 -10.03 -13.39
N ARG A 190 -8.21 -9.88 -12.16
CA ARG A 190 -8.86 -10.96 -11.40
C ARG A 190 -10.20 -11.37 -11.99
N SER A 191 -10.98 -10.41 -12.47
CA SER A 191 -12.25 -10.71 -13.16
C SER A 191 -12.03 -11.51 -14.43
N HIS A 192 -11.00 -11.17 -15.21
CA HIS A 192 -10.64 -11.92 -16.39
C HIS A 192 -10.19 -13.36 -16.03
N ALA A 193 -9.35 -13.53 -15.02
CA ALA A 193 -8.90 -14.85 -14.56
C ALA A 193 -10.10 -15.73 -14.12
N THR A 194 -11.04 -15.17 -13.36
CA THR A 194 -12.22 -15.90 -12.89
C THR A 194 -13.28 -16.15 -13.96
N SER A 195 -13.37 -15.31 -15.00
CA SER A 195 -14.30 -15.53 -16.12
C SER A 195 -13.90 -16.72 -17.00
N LEU A 196 -12.64 -17.11 -17.00
CA LEU A 196 -12.16 -18.29 -17.70
C LEU A 196 -12.57 -19.60 -17.02
N GLU A 197 -12.90 -19.56 -15.72
CA GLU A 197 -13.22 -20.74 -14.92
C GLU A 197 -14.72 -20.97 -14.70
N SER A 198 -15.55 -19.95 -14.82
CA SER A 198 -16.98 -20.07 -14.52
C SER A 198 -17.79 -18.94 -15.16
N ASN A 199 -19.09 -19.18 -15.42
CA ASN A 199 -20.11 -18.19 -15.79
C ASN A 199 -20.34 -17.15 -14.67
N ARG A 200 -19.31 -16.43 -14.25
CA ARG A 200 -19.42 -15.40 -13.22
C ARG A 200 -19.83 -14.05 -13.82
N PRO A 201 -20.52 -13.19 -13.04
CA PRO A 201 -21.04 -11.93 -13.52
C PRO A 201 -19.93 -11.01 -14.04
N SER A 202 -20.28 -10.18 -15.03
CA SER A 202 -19.44 -9.11 -15.58
C SER A 202 -18.89 -8.21 -14.47
N LEU A 203 -17.78 -7.50 -14.76
CA LEU A 203 -17.26 -6.48 -13.85
C LEU A 203 -18.33 -5.45 -13.45
N ALA A 204 -19.22 -5.09 -14.38
CA ALA A 204 -20.33 -4.18 -14.15
C ALA A 204 -21.30 -4.65 -13.06
N ASP A 205 -21.36 -5.95 -12.78
CA ASP A 205 -22.26 -6.54 -11.76
C ASP A 205 -21.59 -6.78 -10.40
N ARG A 206 -20.36 -6.28 -10.20
CA ARG A 206 -19.55 -6.58 -9.03
C ARG A 206 -19.45 -5.42 -8.04
N HIS A 207 -19.54 -5.79 -6.78
CA HIS A 207 -18.94 -5.01 -5.69
C HIS A 207 -17.46 -5.40 -5.57
N SER A 208 -16.62 -4.41 -5.35
CA SER A 208 -15.21 -4.63 -5.08
C SER A 208 -14.78 -3.94 -3.80
N SER A 209 -13.79 -4.53 -3.16
CA SER A 209 -13.21 -4.01 -1.93
C SER A 209 -11.68 -3.99 -1.98
N LEU A 210 -11.13 -2.89 -1.48
CA LEU A 210 -9.70 -2.67 -1.30
C LEU A 210 -9.40 -2.51 0.17
N LEU A 211 -8.41 -3.26 0.67
CA LEU A 211 -7.85 -3.08 2.02
C LEU A 211 -6.57 -2.26 1.94
N PHE A 212 -6.38 -1.38 2.92
CA PHE A 212 -5.13 -0.65 3.07
C PHE A 212 -4.90 -0.21 4.53
N PRO A 213 -3.64 -0.29 5.03
CA PRO A 213 -3.29 0.15 6.36
C PRO A 213 -3.15 1.68 6.43
N VAL A 214 -3.50 2.26 7.58
CA VAL A 214 -3.37 3.69 7.88
C VAL A 214 -2.67 3.87 9.21
N ASP A 215 -1.61 4.69 9.23
CA ASP A 215 -0.92 5.10 10.47
C ASP A 215 -1.82 6.02 11.29
N VAL A 216 -1.99 5.67 12.55
CA VAL A 216 -2.85 6.42 13.49
C VAL A 216 -2.08 7.14 14.60
N ARG A 217 -0.72 7.20 14.51
CA ARG A 217 0.11 7.88 15.50
C ARG A 217 -0.30 9.33 15.70
N GLY A 218 -0.53 10.06 14.59
CA GLY A 218 -0.98 11.45 14.65
C GLY A 218 -2.34 11.63 15.28
N ILE A 219 -3.27 10.70 15.05
CA ILE A 219 -4.62 10.73 15.64
C ILE A 219 -4.57 10.44 17.14
N LEU A 220 -3.71 9.52 17.56
CA LEU A 220 -3.49 9.16 18.95
C LEU A 220 -2.55 10.14 19.67
N ASP A 221 -1.98 11.11 18.96
CA ASP A 221 -0.99 12.06 19.49
C ASP A 221 0.15 11.32 20.21
N ILE A 222 0.72 10.30 19.56
CA ILE A 222 1.92 9.56 19.99
C ILE A 222 3.08 9.87 19.05
N PRO A 223 4.34 9.78 19.52
CA PRO A 223 5.50 10.09 18.72
C PRO A 223 5.57 9.27 17.44
N ARG A 224 5.98 9.89 16.34
CA ARG A 224 6.21 9.17 15.07
C ARG A 224 7.29 8.09 15.20
N ALA A 225 8.25 8.27 16.12
CA ALA A 225 9.31 7.32 16.42
C ALA A 225 8.86 6.13 17.29
N TYR A 226 7.59 6.07 17.73
CA TYR A 226 7.04 4.91 18.42
C TYR A 226 7.20 3.67 17.55
N ILE A 227 7.91 2.65 18.06
CA ILE A 227 8.26 1.45 17.28
C ILE A 227 7.16 0.40 17.25
N GLY A 228 6.20 0.47 18.17
CA GLY A 228 5.08 -0.49 18.21
C GLY A 228 4.14 -0.33 17.02
N ASN A 229 3.28 -1.34 16.84
CA ASN A 229 2.25 -1.31 15.80
C ASN A 229 1.17 -0.27 16.15
N ALA A 230 0.99 0.74 15.31
CA ALA A 230 -0.03 1.79 15.42
C ALA A 230 -0.69 2.05 14.07
N VAL A 231 -1.14 0.99 13.41
CA VAL A 231 -1.91 1.05 12.17
C VAL A 231 -3.29 0.44 12.35
N VAL A 232 -4.26 0.99 11.63
CA VAL A 232 -5.58 0.38 11.43
C VAL A 232 -5.72 -0.01 9.97
N THR A 233 -6.42 -1.10 9.68
CA THR A 233 -6.72 -1.51 8.31
C THR A 233 -8.10 -0.99 7.94
N LEU A 234 -8.17 -0.23 6.86
CA LEU A 234 -9.42 0.25 6.29
C LEU A 234 -9.86 -0.63 5.13
N THR A 235 -11.16 -0.67 4.91
CA THR A 235 -11.77 -1.27 3.73
C THR A 235 -12.49 -0.20 2.95
N SER A 236 -12.06 0.05 1.73
CA SER A 236 -12.79 0.87 0.77
C SER A 236 -13.60 -0.05 -0.14
N THR A 237 -14.86 0.28 -0.38
CA THR A 237 -15.75 -0.51 -1.24
C THR A 237 -16.23 0.33 -2.42
N TYR A 238 -16.41 -0.31 -3.56
CA TYR A 238 -16.95 0.31 -4.75
C TYR A 238 -17.91 -0.63 -5.48
N ASN A 239 -19.05 -0.08 -5.91
CA ASN A 239 -20.04 -0.80 -6.70
C ASN A 239 -19.95 -0.32 -8.15
N PHE A 240 -19.51 -1.19 -9.05
CA PHE A 240 -19.34 -0.84 -10.47
C PHE A 240 -20.68 -0.60 -11.21
N LYS A 241 -21.82 -1.06 -10.68
CA LYS A 241 -23.15 -0.76 -11.22
C LYS A 241 -23.47 0.74 -11.16
N ASP A 242 -22.98 1.42 -10.13
CA ASP A 242 -23.26 2.83 -9.93
C ASP A 242 -22.60 3.73 -10.99
N THR A 243 -21.65 3.16 -11.77
CA THR A 243 -20.95 3.90 -12.83
C THR A 243 -21.77 4.04 -14.12
N GLU A 244 -22.77 3.18 -14.33
CA GLU A 244 -23.64 3.24 -15.51
C GLU A 244 -24.71 4.34 -15.40
N LEU A 245 -24.98 4.82 -14.17
CA LEU A 245 -26.02 5.83 -13.88
C LEU A 245 -25.54 7.27 -14.04
N HIS A 246 -24.27 7.50 -14.18
CA HIS A 246 -23.72 8.83 -14.38
C HIS A 246 -22.86 8.84 -15.66
N ASP A 247 -23.51 8.80 -16.82
CA ASP A 247 -22.91 9.25 -18.07
C ASP A 247 -22.54 10.72 -17.88
N VAL A 248 -21.30 10.97 -17.47
CA VAL A 248 -20.71 12.30 -17.50
C VAL A 248 -20.71 12.69 -18.97
N ASP A 249 -21.44 13.75 -19.29
CA ASP A 249 -21.54 14.28 -20.67
C ASP A 249 -20.12 14.32 -21.29
N PRO A 250 -19.90 13.61 -22.41
CA PRO A 250 -18.59 13.54 -23.05
C PRO A 250 -18.00 14.90 -23.39
N LEU A 251 -18.86 15.95 -23.50
CA LEU A 251 -18.46 17.32 -23.80
C LEU A 251 -17.65 17.99 -22.66
N ILE A 252 -17.68 17.48 -21.45
CA ILE A 252 -17.02 18.11 -20.28
C ILE A 252 -15.62 17.58 -20.05
N CYS A 253 -15.30 16.38 -20.53
CA CYS A 253 -13.96 15.77 -20.38
C CYS A 253 -12.94 16.25 -21.42
N HIS A 254 -13.29 17.18 -22.31
CA HIS A 254 -12.54 17.46 -23.52
C HIS A 254 -11.23 18.27 -23.42
N PRO A 255 -10.93 19.14 -22.45
CA PRO A 255 -9.67 19.90 -22.52
C PRO A 255 -8.44 19.19 -21.92
N VAL A 256 -8.61 18.18 -21.06
CA VAL A 256 -7.48 17.61 -20.29
C VAL A 256 -6.98 16.27 -20.85
N THR A 257 -7.75 15.61 -21.71
CA THR A 257 -7.42 14.28 -22.23
C THR A 257 -6.48 14.28 -23.45
N SER A 258 -6.17 15.46 -24.02
CA SER A 258 -5.30 15.57 -25.22
C SER A 258 -3.87 15.01 -24.95
N ASP A 259 -3.38 15.10 -23.72
CA ASP A 259 -2.04 14.67 -23.36
C ASP A 259 -1.98 13.24 -22.76
N LEU A 260 -3.15 12.66 -22.41
CA LEU A 260 -3.27 11.30 -21.89
C LEU A 260 -3.68 10.34 -23.01
N HIS A 261 -2.81 10.21 -24.02
CA HIS A 261 -3.03 9.22 -25.09
C HIS A 261 -3.22 7.83 -24.49
N GLY A 262 -4.35 7.17 -24.84
CA GLY A 262 -4.66 5.81 -24.43
C GLY A 262 -5.62 5.66 -23.23
N PHE A 263 -6.00 6.74 -22.56
CA PHE A 263 -7.07 6.72 -21.54
C PHE A 263 -8.41 7.13 -22.15
N SER A 264 -9.45 6.36 -21.89
CA SER A 264 -10.81 6.79 -22.24
C SER A 264 -11.39 7.68 -21.13
N PRO A 265 -12.38 8.55 -21.43
CA PRO A 265 -13.11 9.31 -20.42
C PRO A 265 -13.69 8.41 -19.33
N ARG A 266 -14.21 7.24 -19.71
CA ARG A 266 -14.74 6.24 -18.77
C ARG A 266 -13.66 5.72 -17.81
N ASP A 267 -12.44 5.51 -18.28
CA ASP A 267 -11.32 5.07 -17.42
C ASP A 267 -10.97 6.13 -16.38
N ILE A 268 -10.91 7.40 -16.80
CA ILE A 268 -10.63 8.52 -15.88
C ILE A 268 -11.75 8.66 -14.85
N THR A 269 -13.01 8.54 -15.27
CA THR A 269 -14.16 8.58 -14.35
C THR A 269 -14.10 7.43 -13.34
N LEU A 270 -13.83 6.21 -13.77
CA LEU A 270 -13.67 5.06 -12.88
C LEU A 270 -12.52 5.26 -11.89
N LEU A 271 -11.37 5.70 -12.37
CA LEU A 271 -10.21 5.98 -11.54
C LEU A 271 -10.50 7.09 -10.52
N THR A 272 -11.20 8.15 -10.93
CA THR A 272 -11.64 9.24 -10.06
C THR A 272 -12.56 8.74 -8.94
N ASN A 273 -13.53 7.91 -9.27
CA ASN A 273 -14.47 7.34 -8.30
C ASN A 273 -13.78 6.40 -7.30
N LEU A 274 -12.84 5.59 -7.77
CA LEU A 274 -12.05 4.72 -6.89
C LEU A 274 -11.13 5.53 -5.98
N ALA A 275 -10.46 6.56 -6.51
CA ALA A 275 -9.63 7.47 -5.71
C ALA A 275 -10.47 8.22 -4.65
N LEU A 276 -11.67 8.64 -5.02
CA LEU A 276 -12.62 9.27 -4.08
C LEU A 276 -13.07 8.29 -2.99
N SER A 277 -13.30 7.02 -3.33
CA SER A 277 -13.63 5.99 -2.35
C SER A 277 -12.49 5.77 -1.35
N VAL A 278 -11.24 5.70 -1.84
CA VAL A 278 -10.05 5.62 -0.97
C VAL A 278 -9.95 6.87 -0.08
N GLN A 279 -10.07 8.07 -0.64
CA GLN A 279 -9.98 9.32 0.11
C GLN A 279 -11.05 9.43 1.19
N LYS A 280 -12.31 9.08 0.88
CA LYS A 280 -13.40 9.07 1.87
C LYS A 280 -13.13 8.09 3.02
N SER A 281 -12.60 6.92 2.71
CA SER A 281 -12.21 5.95 3.74
C SER A 281 -11.09 6.52 4.63
N LEU A 282 -10.08 7.19 4.06
CA LEU A 282 -9.03 7.87 4.84
C LEU A 282 -9.59 8.96 5.74
N GLN A 283 -10.50 9.79 5.23
CA GLN A 283 -11.14 10.88 5.98
C GLN A 283 -12.09 10.38 7.09
N SER A 284 -12.59 9.15 7.01
CA SER A 284 -13.43 8.55 8.05
C SER A 284 -12.67 8.16 9.32
N VAL A 285 -11.32 8.12 9.26
CA VAL A 285 -10.50 7.75 10.42
C VAL A 285 -10.42 8.91 11.39
N SER A 286 -11.21 8.84 12.43
CA SER A 286 -11.26 9.79 13.54
C SER A 286 -10.68 9.17 14.82
N LEU A 287 -10.45 9.98 15.84
CA LEU A 287 -10.07 9.46 17.17
C LEU A 287 -11.09 8.45 17.68
N ASN A 288 -12.38 8.75 17.53
CA ASN A 288 -13.46 7.84 17.94
C ASN A 288 -13.42 6.50 17.19
N TYR A 289 -13.14 6.52 15.88
CA TYR A 289 -12.96 5.29 15.10
C TYR A 289 -11.81 4.46 15.66
N VAL A 290 -10.65 5.08 15.91
CA VAL A 290 -9.45 4.40 16.45
C VAL A 290 -9.73 3.83 17.85
N GLN A 291 -10.40 4.59 18.72
CA GLN A 291 -10.80 4.15 20.06
C GLN A 291 -11.72 2.93 20.01
N ASN A 292 -12.66 2.90 19.06
CA ASN A 292 -13.54 1.75 18.86
C ASN A 292 -12.75 0.51 18.43
N VAL A 293 -11.78 0.67 17.51
CA VAL A 293 -10.90 -0.43 17.09
C VAL A 293 -10.10 -0.98 18.28
N ILE A 294 -9.49 -0.11 19.08
CA ILE A 294 -8.71 -0.50 20.25
C ILE A 294 -9.59 -1.22 21.27
N SER A 295 -10.78 -0.67 21.58
CA SER A 295 -11.74 -1.28 22.52
C SER A 295 -12.19 -2.66 22.06
N HIS A 296 -12.43 -2.83 20.75
CA HIS A 296 -12.77 -4.13 20.16
C HIS A 296 -11.64 -5.14 20.31
N ILE A 297 -10.39 -4.76 20.01
CA ILE A 297 -9.21 -5.63 20.17
C ILE A 297 -9.06 -6.04 21.64
N MET A 298 -9.21 -5.11 22.57
CA MET A 298 -9.06 -5.40 24.01
C MET A 298 -10.16 -6.32 24.54
N ALA A 299 -11.39 -6.20 24.02
CA ALA A 299 -12.50 -7.07 24.39
C ALA A 299 -12.42 -8.46 23.74
N SER A 300 -11.71 -8.55 22.60
CA SER A 300 -11.55 -9.81 21.88
C SER A 300 -10.54 -10.71 22.60
N LYS A 301 -10.89 -12.01 22.72
CA LYS A 301 -9.95 -13.03 23.18
C LYS A 301 -8.89 -13.34 22.10
N ASP A 302 -9.19 -13.01 20.86
CA ASP A 302 -8.39 -13.17 19.67
C ASP A 302 -7.87 -11.79 19.26
N TRP A 303 -6.62 -11.51 19.47
CA TRP A 303 -5.97 -10.25 19.10
C TRP A 303 -5.98 -9.98 17.58
N HIS A 304 -6.76 -10.73 16.84
CA HIS A 304 -6.95 -10.56 15.41
C HIS A 304 -8.02 -9.51 15.15
N LEU A 305 -7.65 -8.47 14.40
CA LEU A 305 -8.65 -7.56 13.85
C LEU A 305 -9.52 -8.33 12.85
N PRO A 306 -10.85 -8.30 13.02
CA PRO A 306 -11.75 -8.84 12.03
C PRO A 306 -11.74 -7.93 10.79
N VAL A 307 -10.89 -8.23 9.81
CA VAL A 307 -10.85 -7.53 8.54
C VAL A 307 -11.59 -8.37 7.51
N LYS A 308 -12.60 -7.81 6.85
CA LYS A 308 -13.23 -8.49 5.72
C LYS A 308 -12.19 -8.68 4.62
N PRO A 309 -12.09 -9.90 4.02
CA PRO A 309 -11.18 -10.08 2.90
C PRO A 309 -11.59 -9.12 1.78
N GLY A 310 -10.61 -8.34 1.32
CA GLY A 310 -10.77 -7.53 0.13
C GLY A 310 -10.39 -8.30 -1.13
N ASP A 311 -10.83 -7.79 -2.27
CA ASP A 311 -10.35 -8.31 -3.55
C ASP A 311 -8.86 -8.03 -3.72
N LEU A 312 -8.38 -6.91 -3.15
CA LEU A 312 -6.99 -6.49 -3.15
C LEU A 312 -6.63 -5.90 -1.79
N SER A 313 -5.36 -5.99 -1.45
CA SER A 313 -4.76 -5.30 -0.31
C SER A 313 -3.54 -4.51 -0.78
N VAL A 314 -3.51 -3.20 -0.54
CA VAL A 314 -2.41 -2.34 -0.97
C VAL A 314 -1.84 -1.59 0.22
N SER A 315 -0.55 -1.76 0.47
CA SER A 315 0.18 -1.01 1.50
C SER A 315 1.18 -0.05 0.87
N SER A 316 1.19 1.20 1.33
CA SER A 316 2.17 2.19 0.88
C SER A 316 3.31 2.33 1.88
N LEU A 317 4.52 2.00 1.44
CA LEU A 317 5.75 2.12 2.20
C LEU A 317 6.49 3.43 1.91
N ARG A 318 5.85 4.39 1.24
CA ARG A 318 6.47 5.66 0.86
C ARG A 318 6.85 6.57 2.03
N CYS A 319 6.35 6.27 3.23
CA CYS A 319 6.77 6.92 4.46
C CYS A 319 8.15 6.45 4.96
N ILE A 320 8.66 5.32 4.47
CA ILE A 320 9.98 4.78 4.82
C ILE A 320 11.04 5.47 3.96
N ARG A 321 12.01 6.08 4.61
CA ARG A 321 13.10 6.81 3.96
C ARG A 321 14.37 5.97 3.87
N VAL A 322 14.26 4.75 3.38
CA VAL A 322 15.35 3.77 3.35
C VAL A 322 16.59 4.27 2.59
N TYR A 323 16.39 4.97 1.47
CA TYR A 323 17.50 5.47 0.63
C TYR A 323 18.21 6.71 1.20
N ASP A 324 17.68 7.30 2.28
CA ASP A 324 18.33 8.38 3.02
C ASP A 324 19.19 7.85 4.19
N MET A 325 19.13 6.54 4.47
CA MET A 325 19.91 5.92 5.54
C MET A 325 21.37 5.76 5.09
N ASP A 326 22.29 6.16 5.96
CA ASP A 326 23.74 6.04 5.74
C ASP A 326 24.33 5.05 6.76
N PHE A 327 24.75 3.91 6.30
CA PHE A 327 25.38 2.85 7.11
C PHE A 327 26.90 3.04 7.29
N GLY A 328 27.43 4.20 6.93
CA GLY A 328 28.82 4.57 7.11
C GLY A 328 29.73 4.21 5.94
N PRO A 329 31.03 4.48 6.07
CA PRO A 329 31.96 4.46 4.93
C PRO A 329 32.20 3.05 4.34
N TYR A 330 31.88 2.00 5.07
CA TYR A 330 32.07 0.61 4.59
C TYR A 330 30.85 0.03 3.90
N LEU A 331 29.65 0.42 4.34
CA LEU A 331 28.38 -0.12 3.83
C LEU A 331 27.66 0.86 2.92
N GLY A 332 27.85 2.18 3.13
CA GLY A 332 27.24 3.22 2.31
C GLY A 332 25.74 3.38 2.53
N THR A 333 25.06 3.82 1.47
CA THR A 333 23.58 3.98 1.43
C THR A 333 22.95 2.81 0.69
N PRO A 334 21.72 2.39 1.05
CA PRO A 334 21.00 1.35 0.33
C PRO A 334 20.81 1.72 -1.15
N CYS A 335 21.18 0.82 -2.05
CA CYS A 335 20.97 0.98 -3.48
C CYS A 335 19.64 0.40 -3.94
N ASP A 336 19.09 -0.57 -3.19
CA ASP A 336 17.79 -1.16 -3.45
C ASP A 336 17.04 -1.49 -2.15
N PHE A 337 15.72 -1.54 -2.26
CA PHE A 337 14.82 -1.96 -1.19
C PHE A 337 13.69 -2.78 -1.81
N ASP A 338 13.38 -3.90 -1.17
CA ASP A 338 12.26 -4.72 -1.57
C ASP A 338 11.57 -5.36 -0.36
N VAL A 339 10.34 -5.78 -0.57
CA VAL A 339 9.55 -6.53 0.41
C VAL A 339 9.31 -7.91 -0.17
N PRO A 340 9.93 -8.95 0.38
CA PRO A 340 9.62 -10.32 0.00
C PRO A 340 8.13 -10.56 0.21
N ASP A 341 7.48 -11.11 -0.80
CA ASP A 341 6.05 -11.40 -0.77
C ASP A 341 5.81 -12.80 -0.19
N ASN A 342 4.79 -12.94 0.62
CA ASN A 342 4.29 -14.22 1.11
C ASN A 342 3.47 -14.98 0.06
N ARG A 343 3.51 -14.56 -1.22
CA ARG A 343 2.75 -15.12 -2.34
C ARG A 343 1.24 -15.09 -2.10
N THR A 344 0.76 -14.02 -1.51
CA THR A 344 -0.67 -13.80 -1.30
C THR A 344 -1.28 -13.15 -2.54
N ASP A 345 -2.26 -13.81 -3.16
CA ASP A 345 -2.96 -13.26 -4.33
C ASP A 345 -3.72 -11.97 -3.96
N GLY A 346 -3.50 -10.91 -4.73
CA GLY A 346 -4.10 -9.58 -4.51
C GLY A 346 -3.34 -8.68 -3.55
N LEU A 347 -2.14 -9.07 -3.11
CA LEU A 347 -1.31 -8.21 -2.25
C LEU A 347 -0.42 -7.29 -3.09
N GLY A 348 -0.47 -5.98 -2.80
CA GLY A 348 0.32 -4.95 -3.45
C GLY A 348 1.07 -4.06 -2.47
N TRP A 349 2.25 -3.60 -2.88
CA TRP A 349 3.10 -2.69 -2.14
C TRP A 349 3.48 -1.50 -3.02
N ILE A 350 3.31 -0.28 -2.52
CA ILE A 350 3.91 0.91 -3.11
C ILE A 350 5.24 1.12 -2.39
N ILE A 351 6.32 0.94 -3.12
CA ILE A 351 7.69 0.89 -2.60
C ILE A 351 8.18 2.31 -2.23
N PRO A 352 9.11 2.47 -1.26
CA PRO A 352 9.71 3.75 -0.91
C PRO A 352 10.29 4.50 -2.10
N PRO A 353 10.20 5.84 -2.14
CA PRO A 353 10.76 6.64 -3.22
C PRO A 353 12.29 6.56 -3.20
N ARG A 354 12.89 6.31 -4.36
CA ARG A 354 14.35 6.36 -4.51
C ARG A 354 14.86 7.79 -4.46
N SER A 355 16.09 7.96 -3.99
CA SER A 355 16.83 9.21 -4.19
C SER A 355 17.22 9.34 -5.68
N ASP A 356 17.46 10.58 -6.15
CA ASP A 356 17.91 10.82 -7.54
C ASP A 356 19.20 10.07 -7.88
N SER A 357 20.12 9.91 -6.91
CA SER A 357 21.34 9.15 -7.06
C SER A 357 21.09 7.66 -7.26
N SER A 358 20.20 7.06 -6.46
CA SER A 358 19.83 5.64 -6.58
C SER A 358 19.06 5.37 -7.88
N ALA A 359 18.22 6.30 -8.33
CA ALA A 359 17.52 6.19 -9.61
C ALA A 359 18.46 6.16 -10.81
N ARG A 360 19.51 7.02 -10.80
CA ARG A 360 20.51 7.07 -11.87
C ARG A 360 21.35 5.79 -11.96
N LEU A 361 21.66 5.14 -10.83
CA LEU A 361 22.39 3.86 -10.81
C LEU A 361 21.65 2.75 -11.57
N LEU A 362 20.31 2.81 -11.59
CA LEU A 362 19.46 1.89 -12.35
C LEU A 362 19.21 2.33 -13.80
N GLY A 363 19.86 3.41 -14.27
CA GLY A 363 19.71 3.91 -15.64
C GLY A 363 18.45 4.75 -15.87
N TYR A 364 17.71 5.11 -14.82
CA TYR A 364 16.55 6.00 -14.96
C TYR A 364 16.99 7.46 -15.03
N GLN A 365 16.46 8.18 -16.02
CA GLN A 365 16.66 9.62 -16.11
C GLN A 365 15.89 10.33 -15.00
N SER A 366 16.32 11.53 -14.62
CA SER A 366 15.97 12.32 -13.43
C SER A 366 14.47 12.73 -13.26
N ARG A 367 13.52 12.10 -13.96
CA ARG A 367 12.09 12.46 -13.87
C ARG A 367 11.34 11.86 -12.69
N GLY A 368 11.99 11.01 -11.91
CA GLY A 368 11.35 10.24 -10.85
C GLY A 368 10.43 9.14 -11.36
N PHE A 369 10.22 8.12 -10.56
CA PHE A 369 9.29 7.03 -10.86
C PHE A 369 8.67 6.50 -9.56
N TRP A 370 7.58 5.74 -9.72
CA TRP A 370 6.94 5.00 -8.66
C TRP A 370 7.23 3.53 -8.84
N GLU A 371 7.55 2.84 -7.77
CA GLU A 371 7.71 1.40 -7.79
C GLU A 371 6.54 0.75 -7.08
N VAL A 372 6.00 -0.28 -7.71
CA VAL A 372 4.89 -1.06 -7.19
C VAL A 372 5.25 -2.54 -7.31
N ARG A 373 5.11 -3.28 -6.21
CA ARG A 373 5.13 -4.75 -6.23
C ARG A 373 3.71 -5.25 -6.09
N LEU A 374 3.32 -6.21 -6.91
CA LEU A 374 2.00 -6.81 -6.88
C LEU A 374 2.10 -8.31 -7.08
N SER A 375 1.30 -9.05 -6.31
CA SER A 375 1.18 -10.50 -6.40
C SER A 375 -0.21 -10.87 -6.87
N LEU A 376 -0.28 -11.66 -7.94
CA LEU A 376 -1.51 -12.16 -8.53
C LEU A 376 -1.32 -13.61 -8.98
N SER A 377 -2.43 -14.34 -9.16
CA SER A 377 -2.38 -15.61 -9.86
C SER A 377 -1.69 -15.47 -11.22
N PRO A 378 -1.06 -16.51 -11.78
CA PRO A 378 -0.35 -16.42 -13.07
C PRO A 378 -1.21 -15.83 -14.20
N VAL A 379 -2.48 -16.25 -14.27
CA VAL A 379 -3.45 -15.74 -15.26
C VAL A 379 -3.78 -14.28 -14.98
N GLY A 380 -4.03 -13.94 -13.73
CA GLY A 380 -4.28 -12.56 -13.29
C GLY A 380 -3.09 -11.64 -13.58
N MET A 381 -1.88 -12.08 -13.30
CA MET A 381 -0.64 -11.31 -13.58
C MET A 381 -0.46 -11.08 -15.09
N LYS A 382 -0.71 -12.09 -15.92
CA LYS A 382 -0.68 -11.94 -17.38
C LYS A 382 -1.69 -10.89 -17.85
N SER A 383 -2.94 -10.95 -17.35
CA SER A 383 -3.97 -9.97 -17.68
C SER A 383 -3.62 -8.57 -17.19
N PHE A 384 -3.10 -8.44 -15.97
CA PHE A 384 -2.67 -7.17 -15.39
C PHE A 384 -1.58 -6.49 -16.21
N ARG A 385 -0.54 -7.23 -16.62
CA ARG A 385 0.56 -6.72 -17.45
C ARG A 385 0.10 -6.25 -18.82
N THR A 386 -0.99 -6.78 -19.34
CA THR A 386 -1.56 -6.42 -20.65
C THR A 386 -2.68 -5.39 -20.54
N ASP A 387 -3.09 -5.01 -19.33
CA ASP A 387 -4.11 -3.95 -19.16
C ASP A 387 -3.64 -2.66 -19.82
N ARG A 388 -4.53 -2.09 -20.63
CA ARG A 388 -4.23 -0.91 -21.44
C ARG A 388 -3.80 0.29 -20.59
N ILE A 389 -4.49 0.53 -19.47
CA ILE A 389 -4.20 1.66 -18.59
C ILE A 389 -2.85 1.46 -17.91
N TRP A 390 -2.62 0.25 -17.38
CA TRP A 390 -1.38 -0.09 -16.70
C TRP A 390 -0.17 0.11 -17.61
N ARG A 391 -0.24 -0.38 -18.84
CA ARG A 391 0.83 -0.23 -19.84
C ARG A 391 1.15 1.22 -20.19
N GLN A 392 0.14 2.10 -20.16
CA GLN A 392 0.36 3.52 -20.45
C GLN A 392 1.21 4.22 -19.39
N VAL A 393 1.16 3.81 -18.14
CA VAL A 393 1.90 4.42 -17.04
C VAL A 393 3.19 3.69 -16.72
N THR A 394 3.36 2.47 -17.18
CA THR A 394 4.56 1.66 -16.92
C THR A 394 5.69 2.09 -17.85
N LEU A 395 6.93 2.12 -17.32
CA LEU A 395 8.15 2.34 -18.10
C LEU A 395 8.56 1.02 -18.76
N ASP A 396 8.72 1.02 -20.09
CA ASP A 396 8.95 -0.19 -20.91
C ASP A 396 10.23 -0.98 -20.54
N ASN A 397 11.22 -0.34 -19.93
CA ASN A 397 12.49 -0.96 -19.56
C ASN A 397 12.51 -1.61 -18.17
N ALA A 398 11.39 -1.61 -17.47
CA ALA A 398 11.32 -2.02 -16.07
C ALA A 398 10.60 -3.37 -15.86
N ILE A 399 10.35 -4.12 -16.91
CA ILE A 399 9.85 -5.49 -16.79
C ILE A 399 11.07 -6.41 -16.76
N THR A 400 11.74 -6.50 -15.63
CA THR A 400 12.64 -7.62 -15.36
C THR A 400 11.78 -8.88 -15.30
N GLU A 401 12.03 -9.78 -16.27
CA GLU A 401 11.44 -11.10 -16.32
C GLU A 401 11.76 -11.92 -15.08
#